data_1c24446c01cf4681f5f4d07eaa90877b
#
_entry.id   1c24446c01cf4681f5f4d07eaa90877b
#
_cell.length_a   1.000
_cell.length_b   1.000
_cell.length_c   1.000
_cell.angle_alpha   90.00
_cell.angle_beta   90.00
_cell.angle_gamma   90.00
#
_symmetry.space_group_name_H-M   'P 1'
#
loop_
_entity.id
_entity.type
_entity.pdbx_description
1 polymer ?
#
loop_
_entity_poly.entity_id
_entity_poly.type
_entity_poly.pdbx_seq_one_letter_code
_entity_poly.pdbx_strand_id
1 'polypeptide(L)'
;MPEYKKVGYLTSSFKIFHLKDTERKEFTYHYHDFHKILILLGGDVTYCIEGRTYALSPNDIVLVNAGEVHKPIIHSDTPYERIILYVSPEFLARYEAKGNNLSLCFEHASSEQAHVLRLHSSRTGRLGDSIRKLDSSVKDTDYACELHRRILFLEFMIQLNRAALHNHIEFVGDSASNEKIVAILSYLNEHLTEDISIDELSSRFYLSRYYLMHTFKEQTGYTIGGYLLTKRLFLAKEYIAAGTPITDICYACGFKNYSTFSRAYKKSFGESPRDYRQSLL
;
A
#
# COMPACT_ATOMS: atom_id res chain seq x y z
N MET A 1 -9.59 11.39 20.41
CA MET A 1 -8.79 10.32 19.80
C MET A 1 -8.41 10.80 18.41
N PRO A 2 -7.15 10.79 17.98
CA PRO A 2 -6.82 11.13 16.60
C PRO A 2 -7.49 10.10 15.70
N GLU A 3 -8.39 10.56 14.82
CA GLU A 3 -9.05 9.72 13.84
C GLU A 3 -8.04 9.26 12.79
N TYR A 4 -8.05 7.96 12.50
CA TYR A 4 -7.31 7.38 11.39
C TYR A 4 -7.80 8.01 10.09
N LYS A 5 -6.97 8.81 9.45
CA LYS A 5 -7.33 9.44 8.19
C LYS A 5 -7.03 8.49 7.05
N LYS A 6 -8.09 7.92 6.47
CA LYS A 6 -8.05 7.44 5.09
C LYS A 6 -7.76 8.67 4.21
N VAL A 7 -6.66 8.67 3.48
CA VAL A 7 -6.29 9.78 2.60
C VAL A 7 -6.44 9.33 1.15
N GLY A 8 -7.22 10.05 0.38
CA GLY A 8 -7.48 9.77 -1.02
C GLY A 8 -8.65 8.81 -1.24
N TYR A 9 -9.35 9.04 -2.33
CA TYR A 9 -10.44 8.19 -2.81
C TYR A 9 -10.14 7.81 -4.25
N LEU A 10 -10.25 6.53 -4.56
CA LEU A 10 -10.20 6.04 -5.92
C LEU A 10 -11.63 5.78 -6.39
N THR A 11 -12.16 6.67 -7.22
CA THR A 11 -13.51 6.55 -7.82
C THR A 11 -13.51 5.90 -9.19
N SER A 12 -12.33 5.53 -9.69
CA SER A 12 -12.08 4.86 -10.98
C SER A 12 -11.20 3.64 -10.76
N SER A 13 -11.08 2.77 -11.75
CA SER A 13 -10.25 1.56 -11.67
C SER A 13 -8.78 1.85 -11.36
N PHE A 14 -8.27 2.94 -11.89
CA PHE A 14 -6.92 3.47 -11.61
C PHE A 14 -6.88 4.97 -11.86
N LYS A 15 -5.85 5.64 -11.31
CA LYS A 15 -5.64 7.08 -11.49
C LYS A 15 -4.14 7.39 -11.53
N ILE A 16 -3.76 8.37 -12.33
CA ILE A 16 -2.36 8.78 -12.53
C ILE A 16 -2.24 10.26 -12.24
N PHE A 17 -1.17 10.62 -11.55
CA PHE A 17 -0.84 12.01 -11.24
C PHE A 17 0.65 12.23 -11.48
N HIS A 18 0.99 13.37 -12.08
CA HIS A 18 2.33 13.92 -12.04
C HIS A 18 2.30 15.12 -11.10
N LEU A 19 3.01 15.03 -10.00
CA LEU A 19 2.98 16.05 -8.94
C LEU A 19 4.38 16.61 -8.70
N LYS A 20 4.43 17.92 -8.50
CA LYS A 20 5.64 18.65 -8.16
C LYS A 20 5.31 19.63 -7.03
N ASP A 21 5.71 19.29 -5.81
CA ASP A 21 5.60 20.19 -4.67
C ASP A 21 6.90 20.99 -4.55
N THR A 22 6.80 22.30 -4.61
CA THR A 22 7.93 23.25 -4.49
C THR A 22 8.14 23.71 -3.06
N GLU A 23 7.16 23.48 -2.19
CA GLU A 23 7.23 23.79 -0.77
C GLU A 23 7.33 22.49 0.03
N ARG A 24 8.11 22.53 1.11
CA ARG A 24 8.21 21.41 2.04
C ARG A 24 6.88 21.19 2.75
N LYS A 25 6.31 20.02 2.58
CA LYS A 25 5.06 19.60 3.23
C LYS A 25 5.35 18.52 4.26
N GLU A 26 4.66 18.59 5.39
CA GLU A 26 4.63 17.50 6.36
C GLU A 26 3.51 16.52 6.01
N PHE A 27 3.85 15.25 5.98
CA PHE A 27 2.91 14.17 5.75
C PHE A 27 2.75 13.34 7.02
N THR A 28 1.50 13.02 7.33
CA THR A 28 1.17 12.10 8.42
C THR A 28 1.08 10.68 7.91
N TYR A 29 1.26 9.69 8.79
CA TYR A 29 1.00 8.31 8.47
C TYR A 29 -0.45 8.12 8.06
N HIS A 30 -0.65 7.37 6.96
CA HIS A 30 -1.96 7.08 6.40
C HIS A 30 -1.92 5.75 5.63
N TYR A 31 -3.09 5.26 5.25
CA TYR A 31 -3.26 4.12 4.37
C TYR A 31 -4.34 4.40 3.32
N HIS A 32 -4.40 3.57 2.30
CA HIS A 32 -5.41 3.58 1.26
C HIS A 32 -6.09 2.22 1.15
N ASP A 33 -7.27 2.16 0.56
CA ASP A 33 -7.94 0.91 0.18
C ASP A 33 -7.67 0.50 -1.29
N PHE A 34 -6.61 1.06 -1.86
CA PHE A 34 -6.09 0.77 -3.18
C PHE A 34 -4.56 0.66 -3.12
N HIS A 35 -3.97 -0.02 -4.10
CA HIS A 35 -2.51 -0.04 -4.25
C HIS A 35 -2.02 1.30 -4.77
N LYS A 36 -0.83 1.67 -4.34
CA LYS A 36 -0.13 2.88 -4.78
C LYS A 36 1.23 2.53 -5.32
N ILE A 37 1.53 3.06 -6.49
CA ILE A 37 2.88 3.08 -7.06
C ILE A 37 3.33 4.53 -7.08
N LEU A 38 4.54 4.79 -6.59
CA LEU A 38 5.16 6.10 -6.67
C LEU A 38 6.49 5.94 -7.41
N ILE A 39 6.74 6.80 -8.40
CA ILE A 39 8.01 6.88 -9.12
C ILE A 39 8.62 8.22 -8.76
N LEU A 40 9.76 8.22 -8.06
CA LEU A 40 10.46 9.44 -7.70
C LEU A 40 11.18 10.01 -8.92
N LEU A 41 10.92 11.26 -9.25
CA LEU A 41 11.61 11.99 -10.31
C LEU A 41 12.68 12.93 -9.75
N GLY A 42 12.43 13.50 -8.57
CA GLY A 42 13.36 14.40 -7.89
C GLY A 42 12.92 14.71 -6.47
N GLY A 43 13.85 15.22 -5.67
CA GLY A 43 13.66 15.52 -4.25
C GLY A 43 14.52 14.65 -3.35
N ASP A 44 14.74 15.13 -2.13
CA ASP A 44 15.44 14.42 -1.06
C ASP A 44 14.38 13.85 -0.11
N VAL A 45 14.07 12.57 -0.30
CA VAL A 45 12.90 11.94 0.31
C VAL A 45 13.25 10.58 0.90
N THR A 46 12.83 10.38 2.13
CA THR A 46 12.73 9.07 2.75
C THR A 46 11.27 8.61 2.76
N TYR A 47 11.03 7.34 2.47
CA TYR A 47 9.70 6.76 2.49
C TYR A 47 9.57 5.72 3.59
N CYS A 48 8.58 5.90 4.47
CA CYS A 48 8.29 4.95 5.54
C CYS A 48 7.09 4.09 5.15
N ILE A 49 7.22 2.76 5.23
CA ILE A 49 6.16 1.79 4.94
C ILE A 49 6.23 0.67 5.98
N GLU A 50 5.14 0.41 6.69
CA GLU A 50 5.05 -0.68 7.67
C GLU A 50 6.26 -0.71 8.63
N GLY A 51 6.65 0.45 9.17
CA GLY A 51 7.76 0.61 10.11
C GLY A 51 9.16 0.56 9.49
N ARG A 52 9.28 0.27 8.20
CA ARG A 52 10.53 0.28 7.45
C ARG A 52 10.76 1.63 6.81
N THR A 53 12.03 1.98 6.61
CA THR A 53 12.45 3.30 6.14
C THR A 53 13.38 3.16 4.95
N TYR A 54 13.04 3.81 3.84
CA TYR A 54 13.76 3.72 2.58
C TYR A 54 14.24 5.10 2.14
N ALA A 55 15.55 5.29 2.01
CA ALA A 55 16.12 6.48 1.36
C ALA A 55 15.98 6.34 -0.15
N LEU A 56 15.18 7.22 -0.75
CA LEU A 56 14.87 7.15 -2.17
C LEU A 56 15.91 7.88 -3.02
N SER A 57 16.13 7.34 -4.21
CA SER A 57 16.88 7.96 -5.30
C SER A 57 15.98 8.23 -6.49
N PRO A 58 16.30 9.22 -7.37
CA PRO A 58 15.53 9.44 -8.59
C PRO A 58 15.40 8.17 -9.44
N ASN A 59 14.20 7.90 -9.93
CA ASN A 59 13.74 6.70 -10.65
C ASN A 59 13.50 5.45 -9.78
N ASP A 60 13.62 5.55 -8.46
CA ASP A 60 13.11 4.49 -7.57
C ASP A 60 11.58 4.40 -7.70
N ILE A 61 11.09 3.16 -7.70
CA ILE A 61 9.66 2.83 -7.73
C ILE A 61 9.27 2.31 -6.35
N VAL A 62 8.33 2.98 -5.70
CA VAL A 62 7.80 2.59 -4.40
C VAL A 62 6.47 1.88 -4.61
N LEU A 63 6.33 0.69 -4.05
CA LEU A 63 5.11 -0.10 -4.04
C LEU A 63 4.47 -0.08 -2.65
N VAL A 64 3.23 0.34 -2.56
CA VAL A 64 2.44 0.33 -1.32
C VAL A 64 1.17 -0.44 -1.57
N ASN A 65 0.99 -1.53 -0.84
CA ASN A 65 -0.23 -2.33 -0.92
C ASN A 65 -1.42 -1.62 -0.28
N ALA A 66 -2.62 -2.00 -0.71
CA ALA A 66 -3.84 -1.59 -0.02
C ALA A 66 -3.75 -1.99 1.47
N GLY A 67 -4.06 -1.04 2.37
CA GLY A 67 -4.00 -1.25 3.81
C GLY A 67 -2.62 -1.11 4.45
N GLU A 68 -1.55 -0.86 3.69
CA GLU A 68 -0.23 -0.59 4.25
C GLU A 68 -0.09 0.85 4.71
N VAL A 69 0.39 0.99 5.95
CA VAL A 69 0.63 2.29 6.57
C VAL A 69 1.92 2.90 6.04
N HIS A 70 1.84 4.12 5.54
CA HIS A 70 3.01 4.76 4.96
C HIS A 70 2.99 6.29 5.07
N LYS A 71 4.17 6.90 4.90
CA LYS A 71 4.33 8.35 4.70
C LYS A 71 5.66 8.66 4.01
N PRO A 72 5.75 9.72 3.18
CA PRO A 72 7.03 10.34 2.81
C PRO A 72 7.52 11.28 3.92
N ILE A 73 8.84 11.41 4.02
CA ILE A 73 9.55 12.42 4.83
C ILE A 73 10.43 13.21 3.86
N ILE A 74 10.19 14.52 3.76
CA ILE A 74 10.95 15.41 2.87
C ILE A 74 12.04 16.09 3.69
N HIS A 75 13.31 15.97 3.28
CA HIS A 75 14.47 16.43 4.04
C HIS A 75 14.96 17.81 3.61
N SER A 76 14.70 18.24 2.38
CA SER A 76 15.20 19.49 1.84
C SER A 76 14.10 20.29 1.12
N ASP A 77 14.42 21.53 0.73
CA ASP A 77 13.54 22.37 -0.09
C ASP A 77 13.65 22.08 -1.59
N THR A 78 14.42 21.04 -1.97
CA THR A 78 14.45 20.54 -3.35
C THR A 78 13.04 20.11 -3.76
N PRO A 79 12.52 20.52 -4.92
CA PRO A 79 11.17 20.18 -5.33
C PRO A 79 10.93 18.66 -5.32
N TYR A 80 9.88 18.24 -4.60
CA TYR A 80 9.46 16.85 -4.56
C TYR A 80 8.62 16.52 -5.78
N GLU A 81 9.27 15.98 -6.81
CA GLU A 81 8.65 15.61 -8.09
C GLU A 81 8.49 14.10 -8.22
N ARG A 82 7.27 13.66 -8.52
CA ARG A 82 6.92 12.23 -8.60
C ARG A 82 5.73 11.97 -9.50
N ILE A 83 5.70 10.77 -10.07
CA ILE A 83 4.51 10.20 -10.68
C ILE A 83 3.85 9.28 -9.63
N ILE A 84 2.55 9.42 -9.44
CA ILE A 84 1.77 8.56 -8.54
C ILE A 84 0.70 7.85 -9.35
N LEU A 85 0.61 6.53 -9.16
CA LEU A 85 -0.46 5.70 -9.70
C LEU A 85 -1.23 5.09 -8.53
N TYR A 86 -2.55 5.23 -8.58
CA TYR A 86 -3.49 4.52 -7.71
C TYR A 86 -4.19 3.45 -8.54
N VAL A 87 -4.33 2.25 -8.03
CA VAL A 87 -5.01 1.14 -8.72
C VAL A 87 -5.79 0.29 -7.73
N SER A 88 -7.04 -0.03 -8.06
CA SER A 88 -7.84 -0.91 -7.22
C SER A 88 -7.37 -2.37 -7.36
N PRO A 89 -7.33 -3.13 -6.26
CA PRO A 89 -7.06 -4.58 -6.31
C PRO A 89 -8.02 -5.31 -7.26
N GLU A 90 -9.30 -4.94 -7.23
CA GLU A 90 -10.36 -5.55 -8.06
C GLU A 90 -10.13 -5.30 -9.55
N PHE A 91 -9.50 -4.17 -9.92
CA PHE A 91 -9.15 -3.92 -11.31
C PHE A 91 -8.02 -4.84 -11.78
N LEU A 92 -6.99 -5.04 -10.98
CA LEU A 92 -5.88 -5.95 -11.32
C LEU A 92 -6.38 -7.40 -11.41
N ALA A 93 -7.23 -7.83 -10.49
CA ALA A 93 -7.81 -9.17 -10.45
C ALA A 93 -8.59 -9.53 -11.72
N ARG A 94 -9.19 -8.55 -12.42
CA ARG A 94 -9.90 -8.80 -13.71
C ARG A 94 -8.99 -9.33 -14.82
N TYR A 95 -7.69 -9.10 -14.70
CA TYR A 95 -6.68 -9.54 -15.68
C TYR A 95 -5.94 -10.79 -15.20
N GLU A 96 -6.33 -11.32 -14.05
CA GLU A 96 -5.79 -12.57 -13.52
C GLU A 96 -6.41 -13.75 -14.27
N ALA A 97 -5.68 -14.35 -15.18
CA ALA A 97 -6.09 -15.52 -15.93
C ALA A 97 -4.89 -16.25 -16.55
N LYS A 98 -4.91 -17.59 -16.56
CA LYS A 98 -3.96 -18.45 -17.30
C LYS A 98 -2.47 -18.13 -17.02
N GLY A 99 -2.11 -17.87 -15.78
CA GLY A 99 -0.73 -17.56 -15.39
C GLY A 99 -0.34 -16.09 -15.50
N ASN A 100 -1.27 -15.19 -15.78
CA ASN A 100 -1.08 -13.75 -15.69
C ASN A 100 -1.55 -13.27 -14.31
N ASN A 101 -0.68 -12.63 -13.57
CA ASN A 101 -1.01 -11.93 -12.31
C ASN A 101 -0.37 -10.55 -12.36
N LEU A 102 -1.18 -9.50 -12.53
CA LEU A 102 -0.68 -8.13 -12.55
C LEU A 102 -0.34 -7.60 -11.14
N SER A 103 -0.79 -8.27 -10.09
CA SER A 103 -0.48 -7.92 -8.69
C SER A 103 0.85 -8.50 -8.19
N LEU A 104 1.54 -9.32 -8.99
CA LEU A 104 2.73 -10.07 -8.57
C LEU A 104 3.83 -9.18 -7.95
N CYS A 105 4.08 -7.99 -8.49
CA CYS A 105 5.07 -7.07 -7.91
C CYS A 105 4.67 -6.60 -6.50
N PHE A 106 3.38 -6.43 -6.22
CA PHE A 106 2.87 -6.07 -4.91
C PHE A 106 2.95 -7.23 -3.93
N GLU A 107 2.61 -8.44 -4.37
CA GLU A 107 2.72 -9.67 -3.58
C GLU A 107 4.19 -9.91 -3.19
N HIS A 108 5.11 -9.77 -4.16
CA HIS A 108 6.53 -9.92 -3.92
C HIS A 108 7.06 -8.84 -2.95
N ALA A 109 6.66 -7.56 -3.13
CA ALA A 109 7.06 -6.48 -2.23
C ALA A 109 6.60 -6.75 -0.78
N SER A 110 5.43 -7.34 -0.60
CA SER A 110 4.90 -7.69 0.73
C SER A 110 5.61 -8.92 1.32
N SER A 111 5.80 -10.00 0.55
CA SER A 111 6.45 -11.23 1.01
C SER A 111 7.91 -11.03 1.39
N GLU A 112 8.66 -10.30 0.57
CA GLU A 112 10.07 -9.98 0.82
C GLU A 112 10.23 -8.76 1.74
N GLN A 113 9.13 -8.11 2.11
CA GLN A 113 9.13 -6.86 2.89
C GLN A 113 10.05 -5.79 2.28
N ALA A 114 10.10 -5.73 0.96
CA ALA A 114 10.95 -4.86 0.16
C ALA A 114 10.08 -4.04 -0.81
N HIS A 115 9.75 -2.83 -0.40
CA HIS A 115 8.75 -1.98 -1.05
C HIS A 115 9.35 -1.02 -2.09
N VAL A 116 10.67 -0.94 -2.19
CA VAL A 116 11.35 -0.01 -3.10
C VAL A 116 12.16 -0.77 -4.12
N LEU A 117 11.88 -0.49 -5.38
CA LEU A 117 12.53 -1.08 -6.55
C LEU A 117 13.45 -0.05 -7.20
N ARG A 118 14.74 -0.35 -7.30
CA ARG A 118 15.74 0.48 -7.97
C ARG A 118 16.11 -0.09 -9.32
N LEU A 119 15.99 0.72 -10.37
CA LEU A 119 16.34 0.31 -11.73
C LEU A 119 17.84 0.36 -11.93
N HIS A 120 18.47 -0.77 -12.28
CA HIS A 120 19.92 -0.85 -12.54
C HIS A 120 20.37 -0.09 -13.81
N SER A 121 19.49 0.07 -14.78
CA SER A 121 19.77 0.85 -16.00
C SER A 121 18.73 1.93 -16.20
N SER A 122 19.22 3.16 -16.26
CA SER A 122 18.39 4.34 -16.48
C SER A 122 17.47 4.20 -17.70
N ARG A 123 16.25 4.72 -17.56
CA ARG A 123 15.31 5.27 -18.57
C ARG A 123 15.25 4.65 -19.99
N THR A 124 16.19 3.82 -20.42
CA THR A 124 16.32 3.30 -21.79
C THR A 124 15.73 1.89 -21.99
N GLY A 125 15.29 1.22 -20.93
CA GLY A 125 14.64 -0.08 -21.03
C GLY A 125 13.13 0.02 -21.25
N ARG A 126 12.49 -1.11 -21.58
CA ARG A 126 11.03 -1.20 -21.82
C ARG A 126 10.19 -0.62 -20.67
N LEU A 127 10.62 -0.79 -19.42
CA LEU A 127 9.93 -0.24 -18.26
C LEU A 127 10.05 1.30 -18.25
N GLY A 128 11.23 1.86 -18.47
CA GLY A 128 11.41 3.31 -18.58
C GLY A 128 10.60 3.93 -19.74
N ASP A 129 10.50 3.23 -20.88
CA ASP A 129 9.65 3.66 -22.00
C ASP A 129 8.18 3.66 -21.62
N SER A 130 7.71 2.61 -20.93
CA SER A 130 6.32 2.53 -20.49
C SER A 130 5.97 3.62 -19.46
N ILE A 131 6.89 3.95 -18.54
CA ILE A 131 6.73 5.07 -17.60
C ILE A 131 6.57 6.40 -18.35
N ARG A 132 7.45 6.69 -19.34
CA ARG A 132 7.40 7.95 -20.11
C ARG A 132 6.09 8.07 -20.91
N LYS A 133 5.66 7.01 -21.58
CA LYS A 133 4.40 6.98 -22.33
C LYS A 133 3.21 7.22 -21.39
N LEU A 134 3.20 6.56 -20.23
CA LEU A 134 2.15 6.67 -19.25
C LEU A 134 2.08 8.09 -18.67
N ASP A 135 3.23 8.69 -18.33
CA ASP A 135 3.32 10.07 -17.83
C ASP A 135 2.82 11.08 -18.88
N SER A 136 3.25 10.94 -20.14
CA SER A 136 2.79 11.82 -21.22
C SER A 136 1.27 11.74 -21.44
N SER A 137 0.66 10.59 -21.20
CA SER A 137 -0.79 10.38 -21.36
C SER A 137 -1.66 11.15 -20.34
N VAL A 138 -1.06 11.64 -19.24
CA VAL A 138 -1.80 12.40 -18.20
C VAL A 138 -2.43 13.67 -18.79
N LYS A 139 -1.77 14.30 -19.74
CA LYS A 139 -2.22 15.54 -20.40
C LYS A 139 -2.95 15.27 -21.72
N ASP A 140 -3.07 14.02 -22.14
CA ASP A 140 -3.73 13.63 -23.37
C ASP A 140 -5.25 13.82 -23.25
N THR A 141 -5.84 14.58 -24.19
CA THR A 141 -7.29 14.84 -24.29
C THR A 141 -7.83 14.45 -25.66
N ASP A 142 -7.05 13.78 -26.47
CA ASP A 142 -7.42 13.36 -27.83
C ASP A 142 -8.44 12.20 -27.84
N TYR A 143 -8.88 11.83 -29.02
CA TYR A 143 -9.83 10.72 -29.21
C TYR A 143 -9.38 9.47 -28.45
N ALA A 144 -10.31 8.89 -27.69
CA ALA A 144 -10.10 7.66 -26.89
C ALA A 144 -8.94 7.75 -25.86
N CYS A 145 -8.58 8.93 -25.37
CA CYS A 145 -7.48 9.16 -24.41
C CYS A 145 -7.61 8.29 -23.15
N GLU A 146 -8.82 8.06 -22.63
CA GLU A 146 -9.05 7.20 -21.46
C GLU A 146 -8.76 5.72 -21.77
N LEU A 147 -9.16 5.23 -22.96
CA LEU A 147 -8.83 3.87 -23.41
C LEU A 147 -7.32 3.73 -23.65
N HIS A 148 -6.72 4.71 -24.31
CA HIS A 148 -5.27 4.75 -24.54
C HIS A 148 -4.49 4.71 -23.22
N ARG A 149 -4.88 5.53 -22.25
CA ARG A 149 -4.28 5.57 -20.91
C ARG A 149 -4.41 4.22 -20.18
N ARG A 150 -5.54 3.52 -20.34
CA ARG A 150 -5.73 2.17 -19.79
C ARG A 150 -4.77 1.16 -20.42
N ILE A 151 -4.58 1.20 -21.72
CA ILE A 151 -3.64 0.31 -22.43
C ILE A 151 -2.21 0.58 -21.95
N LEU A 152 -1.80 1.83 -21.85
CA LEU A 152 -0.47 2.21 -21.35
C LEU A 152 -0.25 1.81 -19.88
N PHE A 153 -1.29 1.91 -19.06
CA PHE A 153 -1.22 1.44 -17.67
C PHE A 153 -1.02 -0.08 -17.61
N LEU A 154 -1.73 -0.85 -18.40
CA LEU A 154 -1.56 -2.32 -18.46
C LEU A 154 -0.18 -2.69 -19.01
N GLU A 155 0.31 -1.99 -20.04
CA GLU A 155 1.69 -2.16 -20.56
C GLU A 155 2.71 -1.91 -19.45
N PHE A 156 2.55 -0.82 -18.70
CA PHE A 156 3.42 -0.49 -17.56
C PHE A 156 3.41 -1.60 -16.50
N MET A 157 2.25 -2.09 -16.08
CA MET A 157 2.15 -3.18 -15.09
C MET A 157 2.82 -4.46 -15.57
N ILE A 158 2.68 -4.82 -16.85
CA ILE A 158 3.38 -5.96 -17.45
C ILE A 158 4.90 -5.77 -17.40
N GLN A 159 5.40 -4.59 -17.78
CA GLN A 159 6.85 -4.33 -17.78
C GLN A 159 7.40 -4.28 -16.35
N LEU A 160 6.66 -3.75 -15.39
CA LEU A 160 7.04 -3.72 -13.98
C LEU A 160 7.18 -5.14 -13.42
N ASN A 161 6.18 -6.00 -13.64
CA ASN A 161 6.21 -7.39 -13.19
C ASN A 161 7.36 -8.19 -13.89
N ARG A 162 7.57 -7.98 -15.19
CA ARG A 162 8.70 -8.60 -15.91
C ARG A 162 10.04 -8.18 -15.33
N ALA A 163 10.20 -6.89 -15.01
CA ALA A 163 11.42 -6.38 -14.42
C ALA A 163 11.67 -6.97 -13.02
N ALA A 164 10.60 -7.13 -12.20
CA ALA A 164 10.68 -7.77 -10.90
C ALA A 164 11.06 -9.26 -11.00
N LEU A 165 10.46 -10.00 -11.95
CA LEU A 165 10.71 -11.44 -12.13
C LEU A 165 12.11 -11.76 -12.70
N HIS A 166 12.68 -10.88 -13.51
CA HIS A 166 13.95 -11.16 -14.23
C HIS A 166 15.18 -10.52 -13.57
N ASN A 167 15.08 -10.09 -12.31
CA ASN A 167 16.17 -9.46 -11.55
C ASN A 167 16.80 -8.24 -12.28
N HIS A 168 16.02 -7.53 -13.10
CA HIS A 168 16.43 -6.27 -13.69
C HIS A 168 16.27 -5.08 -12.74
N ILE A 169 15.79 -5.36 -11.55
CA ILE A 169 15.52 -4.40 -10.48
C ILE A 169 16.20 -4.91 -9.20
N GLU A 170 16.81 -4.01 -8.48
CA GLU A 170 17.27 -4.24 -7.12
C GLU A 170 16.17 -3.85 -6.13
N PHE A 171 15.85 -4.74 -5.21
CA PHE A 171 15.06 -4.38 -4.06
C PHE A 171 15.94 -3.62 -3.06
N VAL A 172 15.59 -2.36 -2.83
CA VAL A 172 16.35 -1.51 -1.91
C VAL A 172 16.07 -1.95 -0.48
N GLY A 173 17.14 -2.28 0.23
CA GLY A 173 17.07 -2.63 1.65
C GLY A 173 16.62 -1.45 2.51
N ASP A 174 16.13 -1.77 3.68
CA ASP A 174 15.77 -0.82 4.72
C ASP A 174 17.01 -0.03 5.20
N SER A 175 16.90 1.28 5.29
CA SER A 175 18.02 2.18 5.63
C SER A 175 18.13 2.52 7.12
N ALA A 176 17.03 2.47 7.89
CA ALA A 176 17.04 2.86 9.31
C ALA A 176 15.72 2.49 10.02
N SER A 177 15.36 1.23 10.11
CA SER A 177 14.14 0.80 10.82
C SER A 177 14.43 0.45 12.27
N ASN A 178 13.41 0.54 13.09
CA ASN A 178 13.42 -0.03 14.42
C ASN A 178 13.09 -1.54 14.30
N GLU A 179 14.11 -2.40 14.33
CA GLU A 179 13.98 -3.85 14.19
C GLU A 179 12.92 -4.45 15.12
N LYS A 180 12.78 -3.93 16.36
CA LYS A 180 11.76 -4.41 17.29
C LYS A 180 10.35 -4.09 16.81
N ILE A 181 10.14 -2.89 16.27
CA ILE A 181 8.82 -2.50 15.74
C ILE A 181 8.50 -3.29 14.47
N VAL A 182 9.48 -3.51 13.60
CA VAL A 182 9.33 -4.36 12.42
C VAL A 182 8.96 -5.79 12.83
N ALA A 183 9.66 -6.38 13.80
CA ALA A 183 9.35 -7.71 14.31
C ALA A 183 7.94 -7.79 14.94
N ILE A 184 7.51 -6.74 15.65
CA ILE A 184 6.15 -6.66 16.20
C ILE A 184 5.12 -6.59 15.07
N LEU A 185 5.35 -5.78 14.03
CA LEU A 185 4.46 -5.68 12.88
C LEU A 185 4.33 -7.01 12.13
N SER A 186 5.45 -7.73 11.90
CA SER A 186 5.43 -9.08 11.32
C SER A 186 4.60 -10.04 12.17
N TYR A 187 4.83 -10.07 13.48
CA TYR A 187 4.08 -10.90 14.40
C TYR A 187 2.57 -10.58 14.38
N LEU A 188 2.19 -9.29 14.39
CA LEU A 188 0.79 -8.87 14.32
C LEU A 188 0.11 -9.30 13.02
N ASN A 189 0.83 -9.26 11.90
CA ASN A 189 0.30 -9.68 10.59
C ASN A 189 0.16 -11.21 10.49
N GLU A 190 1.11 -11.98 11.05
CA GLU A 190 1.07 -13.44 11.08
C GLU A 190 -0.05 -13.97 11.99
N HIS A 191 -0.34 -13.26 13.10
CA HIS A 191 -1.35 -13.63 14.10
C HIS A 191 -2.59 -12.74 14.06
N LEU A 192 -2.90 -12.18 12.89
CA LEU A 192 -3.91 -11.13 12.70
C LEU A 192 -5.30 -11.50 13.26
N THR A 193 -5.69 -12.76 13.16
CA THR A 193 -7.02 -13.25 13.56
C THR A 193 -7.11 -13.67 15.03
N GLU A 194 -5.98 -13.68 15.73
CA GLU A 194 -5.88 -14.10 17.14
C GLU A 194 -6.16 -12.95 18.12
N ASP A 195 -6.47 -13.29 19.36
CA ASP A 195 -6.70 -12.30 20.44
C ASP A 195 -5.36 -11.91 21.07
N ILE A 196 -4.72 -10.88 20.52
CA ILE A 196 -3.40 -10.43 20.95
C ILE A 196 -3.54 -9.35 22.01
N SER A 197 -2.93 -9.53 23.17
CA SER A 197 -2.89 -8.56 24.25
C SER A 197 -1.57 -7.75 24.27
N ILE A 198 -1.63 -6.54 24.84
CA ILE A 198 -0.43 -5.72 25.05
C ILE A 198 0.55 -6.40 26.00
N ASP A 199 0.05 -7.19 26.97
CA ASP A 199 0.88 -7.91 27.93
C ASP A 199 1.67 -9.03 27.28
N GLU A 200 1.03 -9.77 26.40
CA GLU A 200 1.66 -10.80 25.60
C GLU A 200 2.78 -10.23 24.73
N LEU A 201 2.50 -9.14 23.97
CA LEU A 201 3.52 -8.47 23.17
C LEU A 201 4.67 -7.92 24.02
N SER A 202 4.34 -7.30 25.16
CA SER A 202 5.31 -6.75 26.11
C SER A 202 6.27 -7.85 26.61
N SER A 203 5.72 -8.99 26.99
CA SER A 203 6.50 -10.16 27.46
C SER A 203 7.32 -10.79 26.34
N ARG A 204 6.71 -11.00 25.16
CA ARG A 204 7.35 -11.66 24.02
C ARG A 204 8.54 -10.88 23.46
N PHE A 205 8.41 -9.55 23.37
CA PHE A 205 9.46 -8.68 22.82
C PHE A 205 10.36 -8.03 23.87
N TYR A 206 10.19 -8.39 25.14
CA TYR A 206 10.97 -7.85 26.28
C TYR A 206 10.94 -6.33 26.32
N LEU A 207 9.73 -5.75 26.18
CA LEU A 207 9.50 -4.31 26.21
C LEU A 207 8.55 -3.94 27.34
N SER A 208 8.72 -2.76 27.94
CA SER A 208 7.68 -2.23 28.81
C SER A 208 6.44 -1.85 28.00
N ARG A 209 5.23 -1.99 28.59
CA ARG A 209 3.97 -1.60 27.93
C ARG A 209 4.01 -0.16 27.42
N TYR A 210 4.57 0.75 28.22
CA TYR A 210 4.68 2.17 27.83
C TYR A 210 5.54 2.33 26.58
N TYR A 211 6.74 1.76 26.57
CA TYR A 211 7.66 1.83 25.44
C TYR A 211 7.04 1.22 24.18
N LEU A 212 6.46 0.03 24.31
CA LEU A 212 5.78 -0.66 23.21
C LEU A 212 4.69 0.21 22.58
N MET A 213 3.73 0.70 23.37
CA MET A 213 2.63 1.50 22.87
C MET A 213 3.07 2.84 22.28
N HIS A 214 4.02 3.51 22.93
CA HIS A 214 4.51 4.81 22.50
C HIS A 214 5.31 4.70 21.19
N THR A 215 6.31 3.82 21.17
CA THR A 215 7.20 3.65 20.02
C THR A 215 6.45 3.08 18.81
N PHE A 216 5.54 2.11 19.02
CA PHE A 216 4.70 1.60 17.94
C PHE A 216 3.88 2.73 17.29
N LYS A 217 3.26 3.57 18.11
CA LYS A 217 2.47 4.70 17.60
C LYS A 217 3.34 5.76 16.91
N GLU A 218 4.51 6.04 17.43
CA GLU A 218 5.45 6.97 16.83
C GLU A 218 5.93 6.50 15.45
N GLN A 219 6.26 5.20 15.34
CA GLN A 219 6.80 4.59 14.12
C GLN A 219 5.76 4.22 13.06
N THR A 220 4.49 4.06 13.46
CA THR A 220 3.41 3.66 12.55
C THR A 220 2.31 4.69 12.43
N GLY A 221 2.24 5.66 13.33
CA GLY A 221 1.13 6.60 13.45
C GLY A 221 -0.13 6.00 14.10
N TYR A 222 -0.15 4.71 14.42
CA TYR A 222 -1.32 3.97 14.88
C TYR A 222 -1.12 3.37 16.27
N THR A 223 -2.19 3.20 17.02
CA THR A 223 -2.17 2.29 18.17
C THR A 223 -2.18 0.85 17.68
N ILE A 224 -1.62 -0.09 18.45
CA ILE A 224 -1.61 -1.53 18.11
C ILE A 224 -3.02 -2.03 17.83
N GLY A 225 -4.00 -1.72 18.69
CA GLY A 225 -5.39 -2.12 18.48
C GLY A 225 -6.03 -1.51 17.22
N GLY A 226 -5.67 -0.27 16.89
CA GLY A 226 -6.13 0.40 15.67
C GLY A 226 -5.51 -0.22 14.40
N TYR A 227 -4.23 -0.55 14.46
CA TYR A 227 -3.53 -1.25 13.38
C TYR A 227 -4.18 -2.62 13.11
N LEU A 228 -4.34 -3.45 14.15
CA LEU A 228 -5.01 -4.76 14.05
C LEU A 228 -6.43 -4.63 13.48
N LEU A 229 -7.21 -3.68 13.99
CA LEU A 229 -8.56 -3.45 13.47
C LEU A 229 -8.54 -3.15 11.96
N THR A 230 -7.67 -2.26 11.53
CA THR A 230 -7.54 -1.89 10.13
C THR A 230 -7.17 -3.10 9.26
N LYS A 231 -6.14 -3.85 9.65
CA LYS A 231 -5.69 -5.05 8.90
C LYS A 231 -6.78 -6.13 8.82
N ARG A 232 -7.50 -6.39 9.91
CA ARG A 232 -8.66 -7.32 9.94
C ARG A 232 -9.77 -6.91 8.98
N LEU A 233 -10.02 -5.60 8.85
CA LEU A 233 -11.02 -5.10 7.91
C LEU A 233 -10.59 -5.24 6.46
N PHE A 234 -9.29 -5.11 6.15
CA PHE A 234 -8.76 -5.40 4.81
C PHE A 234 -8.85 -6.89 4.49
N LEU A 235 -8.46 -7.76 5.41
CA LEU A 235 -8.63 -9.22 5.26
C LEU A 235 -10.10 -9.58 5.02
N ALA A 236 -11.03 -8.93 5.73
CA ALA A 236 -12.45 -9.13 5.49
C ALA A 236 -12.89 -8.68 4.09
N LYS A 237 -12.33 -7.59 3.56
CA LYS A 237 -12.59 -7.12 2.20
C LYS A 237 -12.15 -8.14 1.15
N GLU A 238 -10.98 -8.75 1.34
CA GLU A 238 -10.48 -9.84 0.48
C GLU A 238 -11.39 -11.07 0.51
N TYR A 239 -11.81 -11.52 1.70
CA TYR A 239 -12.73 -12.66 1.84
C TYR A 239 -14.10 -12.39 1.23
N ILE A 240 -14.61 -11.15 1.30
CA ILE A 240 -15.86 -10.75 0.63
C ILE A 240 -15.69 -10.85 -0.88
N ALA A 241 -14.58 -10.37 -1.42
CA ALA A 241 -14.28 -10.44 -2.85
C ALA A 241 -14.12 -11.88 -3.33
N ALA A 242 -13.55 -12.77 -2.50
CA ALA A 242 -13.43 -14.20 -2.76
C ALA A 242 -14.76 -14.97 -2.62
N GLY A 243 -15.88 -14.29 -2.26
CA GLY A 243 -17.22 -14.92 -2.17
C GLY A 243 -17.53 -15.62 -0.84
N THR A 244 -16.67 -15.55 0.18
CA THR A 244 -16.89 -16.18 1.50
C THR A 244 -18.17 -15.65 2.16
N PRO A 245 -19.01 -16.47 2.82
CA PRO A 245 -20.22 -16.00 3.52
C PRO A 245 -19.89 -14.93 4.58
N ILE A 246 -20.66 -13.81 4.59
CA ILE A 246 -20.33 -12.64 5.44
C ILE A 246 -20.36 -12.99 6.94
N THR A 247 -21.21 -13.91 7.35
CA THR A 247 -21.28 -14.41 8.73
C THR A 247 -19.97 -15.07 9.17
N ASP A 248 -19.36 -15.84 8.27
CA ASP A 248 -18.15 -16.59 8.55
C ASP A 248 -16.92 -15.67 8.55
N ILE A 249 -16.91 -14.67 7.67
CA ILE A 249 -15.85 -13.65 7.60
C ILE A 249 -15.64 -12.93 8.92
N CYS A 250 -16.71 -12.60 9.64
CA CYS A 250 -16.62 -11.91 10.92
C CYS A 250 -15.67 -12.66 11.90
N TYR A 251 -15.87 -13.94 12.06
CA TYR A 251 -15.06 -14.76 12.98
C TYR A 251 -13.70 -15.11 12.38
N ALA A 252 -13.65 -15.41 11.09
CA ALA A 252 -12.40 -15.71 10.37
C ALA A 252 -11.40 -14.53 10.40
N CYS A 253 -11.90 -13.29 10.53
CA CYS A 253 -11.06 -12.10 10.66
C CYS A 253 -10.80 -11.69 12.12
N GLY A 254 -11.11 -12.54 13.11
CA GLY A 254 -10.82 -12.30 14.53
C GLY A 254 -11.77 -11.31 15.22
N PHE A 255 -12.98 -11.07 14.68
CA PHE A 255 -14.01 -10.29 15.38
C PHE A 255 -14.86 -11.19 16.27
N LYS A 256 -15.18 -10.72 17.48
CA LYS A 256 -15.98 -11.47 18.47
C LYS A 256 -17.49 -11.43 18.18
N ASN A 257 -17.97 -10.45 17.40
CA ASN A 257 -19.38 -10.36 17.03
C ASN A 257 -19.60 -9.53 15.75
N TYR A 258 -20.66 -9.90 15.04
CA TYR A 258 -21.02 -9.29 13.75
C TYR A 258 -21.33 -7.79 13.84
N SER A 259 -21.98 -7.34 14.90
CA SER A 259 -22.37 -5.92 15.03
C SER A 259 -21.16 -5.00 15.14
N THR A 260 -20.11 -5.42 15.86
CA THR A 260 -18.85 -4.69 15.96
C THR A 260 -18.12 -4.70 14.62
N PHE A 261 -18.05 -5.85 13.97
CA PHE A 261 -17.46 -5.98 12.64
C PHE A 261 -18.15 -5.07 11.62
N SER A 262 -19.46 -5.17 11.47
CA SER A 262 -20.23 -4.42 10.45
C SER A 262 -20.13 -2.91 10.65
N ARG A 263 -20.19 -2.43 11.90
CA ARG A 263 -20.00 -1.00 12.22
C ARG A 263 -18.60 -0.51 11.89
N ALA A 264 -17.57 -1.29 12.26
CA ALA A 264 -16.18 -0.95 11.99
C ALA A 264 -15.92 -0.92 10.47
N TYR A 265 -16.44 -1.91 9.74
CA TYR A 265 -16.32 -2.00 8.29
C TYR A 265 -16.94 -0.77 7.60
N LYS A 266 -18.22 -0.46 7.95
CA LYS A 266 -18.90 0.71 7.39
C LYS A 266 -18.20 2.03 7.73
N LYS A 267 -17.66 2.16 8.94
CA LYS A 267 -16.87 3.35 9.34
C LYS A 267 -15.60 3.48 8.50
N SER A 268 -14.93 2.38 8.17
CA SER A 268 -13.64 2.39 7.45
C SER A 268 -13.80 2.56 5.95
N PHE A 269 -14.81 1.92 5.35
CA PHE A 269 -14.98 1.88 3.90
C PHE A 269 -16.16 2.69 3.36
N GLY A 270 -17.01 3.22 4.24
CA GLY A 270 -18.19 4.03 3.87
C GLY A 270 -19.43 3.22 3.52
N GLU A 271 -19.31 1.92 3.33
CA GLU A 271 -20.37 0.98 2.96
C GLU A 271 -20.40 -0.24 3.88
N SER A 272 -21.53 -0.96 3.92
CA SER A 272 -21.59 -2.20 4.71
C SER A 272 -20.92 -3.37 3.97
N PRO A 273 -20.52 -4.46 4.68
CA PRO A 273 -20.00 -5.66 4.04
C PRO A 273 -20.94 -6.27 2.99
N ARG A 274 -22.28 -6.10 3.19
CA ARG A 274 -23.31 -6.57 2.25
C ARG A 274 -23.38 -5.71 1.00
N ASP A 275 -23.33 -4.37 1.16
CA ASP A 275 -23.37 -3.44 0.04
C ASP A 275 -22.13 -3.64 -0.85
N TYR A 276 -20.94 -3.79 -0.23
CA TYR A 276 -19.71 -4.08 -0.98
C TYR A 276 -19.82 -5.39 -1.78
N ARG A 277 -20.33 -6.46 -1.18
CA ARG A 277 -20.56 -7.72 -1.92
C ARG A 277 -21.49 -7.53 -3.12
N GLN A 278 -22.58 -6.77 -2.96
CA GLN A 278 -23.53 -6.52 -4.04
C GLN A 278 -22.88 -5.72 -5.19
N SER A 279 -21.95 -4.83 -4.88
CA SER A 279 -21.23 -4.05 -5.90
C SER A 279 -20.22 -4.87 -6.73
N LEU A 280 -19.88 -6.09 -6.28
CA LEU A 280 -18.97 -7.01 -6.98
C LEU A 280 -19.70 -7.95 -7.93
N LEU A 281 -21.03 -8.12 -7.79
CA LEU A 281 -21.88 -8.97 -8.62
C LEU A 281 -22.36 -8.22 -9.86
#